data_7babced67bb01b911c0d90411998c160
#
_entry.id   7babced67bb01b911c0d90411998c160
#
_cell.length_a   1.000
_cell.length_b   1.000
_cell.length_c   1.000
_cell.angle_alpha   90.00
_cell.angle_beta   90.00
_cell.angle_gamma   90.00
#
_symmetry.space_group_name_H-M   'P 1'
#
loop_
_entity.id
_entity.type
_entity.pdbx_description
1 polymer ?
#
loop_
_entity_poly.entity_id
_entity_poly.type
_entity_poly.pdbx_seq_one_letter_code
_entity_poly.pdbx_strand_id
1 'polypeptide(L)'
;MEHPGSRGDRVGVFVAYPGKEVHMKTNRIVAAAVLIVASGLAPHLARAQQPGIKRTDLQRHDLSIPGREVIQARVDFAPGVVAPKHSHPGEEIIYVLEGSLEYQVEGQPPVTLKAGDVLFIPAGTIHTAKNVGSGPGAELATYVVEKGKPLVVAAE
;
A
#
# COMPACT_ATOMS: atom_id res chain seq x y z
N MET A 1 -37.92 24.68 48.54
CA MET A 1 -38.75 23.86 49.42
C MET A 1 -38.41 22.41 49.10
N GLU A 2 -37.45 21.91 49.80
CA GLU A 2 -37.41 21.01 50.96
C GLU A 2 -38.01 19.65 50.70
N HIS A 3 -37.13 18.76 50.68
CA HIS A 3 -36.88 17.44 51.31
C HIS A 3 -38.01 16.86 52.19
N PRO A 4 -37.93 15.58 52.72
CA PRO A 4 -36.94 14.49 52.62
C PRO A 4 -37.48 13.03 52.71
N GLY A 5 -36.49 12.08 52.63
CA GLY A 5 -36.48 10.89 53.50
C GLY A 5 -37.09 9.61 52.88
N SER A 6 -36.50 8.46 52.97
CA SER A 6 -36.19 7.69 54.16
C SER A 6 -35.41 6.42 53.78
N ARG A 7 -34.42 6.12 54.61
CA ARG A 7 -33.64 4.88 54.64
C ARG A 7 -34.52 3.66 55.00
N GLY A 8 -34.19 2.51 54.48
CA GLY A 8 -34.67 1.22 54.93
C GLY A 8 -33.55 0.19 54.91
N ASP A 9 -32.83 0.08 56.05
CA ASP A 9 -31.87 -0.98 56.33
C ASP A 9 -32.56 -2.32 56.41
N ARG A 10 -32.13 -3.31 55.66
CA ARG A 10 -32.47 -4.72 55.94
C ARG A 10 -31.18 -5.48 56.23
N VAL A 11 -31.01 -5.81 57.49
CA VAL A 11 -30.04 -6.75 58.03
C VAL A 11 -30.40 -8.16 57.58
N GLY A 12 -29.58 -8.75 56.75
CA GLY A 12 -29.68 -10.16 56.35
C GLY A 12 -28.85 -11.04 57.30
N VAL A 13 -29.54 -11.94 57.99
CA VAL A 13 -28.96 -12.92 58.89
C VAL A 13 -28.27 -14.03 58.10
N PHE A 14 -26.96 -14.21 58.31
CA PHE A 14 -26.20 -15.31 57.77
C PHE A 14 -26.38 -16.57 58.66
N VAL A 15 -26.98 -17.63 58.09
CA VAL A 15 -27.00 -18.97 58.70
C VAL A 15 -25.89 -19.77 58.10
N ALA A 16 -24.89 -20.12 58.92
CA ALA A 16 -23.79 -20.99 58.52
C ALA A 16 -24.19 -22.48 58.65
N TYR A 17 -24.03 -23.23 57.57
CA TYR A 17 -24.10 -24.68 57.54
C TYR A 17 -22.70 -25.30 57.53
N PRO A 18 -22.40 -26.34 58.33
CA PRO A 18 -21.12 -27.02 58.30
C PRO A 18 -21.08 -27.99 57.13
N GLY A 19 -20.25 -27.66 56.13
CA GLY A 19 -20.02 -28.53 54.98
C GLY A 19 -18.88 -29.56 55.23
N LYS A 20 -19.17 -30.79 54.88
CA LYS A 20 -18.25 -31.94 54.93
C LYS A 20 -17.11 -31.78 53.94
N GLU A 21 -15.88 -31.96 54.40
CA GLU A 21 -14.70 -32.05 53.52
C GLU A 21 -14.75 -33.35 52.70
N VAL A 22 -14.80 -33.21 51.38
CA VAL A 22 -14.59 -34.32 50.45
C VAL A 22 -13.19 -34.14 49.84
N HIS A 23 -12.31 -35.00 50.28
CA HIS A 23 -10.94 -35.12 49.69
C HIS A 23 -11.07 -35.76 48.30
N MET A 24 -11.06 -34.98 47.27
CA MET A 24 -10.97 -35.43 45.90
C MET A 24 -9.56 -35.11 45.36
N LYS A 25 -8.75 -36.18 45.20
CA LYS A 25 -7.45 -36.10 44.53
C LYS A 25 -7.71 -35.84 43.04
N THR A 26 -7.60 -34.59 42.61
CA THR A 26 -7.67 -34.25 41.20
C THR A 26 -6.26 -34.19 40.59
N ASN A 27 -5.98 -35.19 39.72
CA ASN A 27 -4.86 -35.12 38.81
C ASN A 27 -5.03 -33.86 37.89
N ARG A 28 -4.18 -32.89 38.11
CA ARG A 28 -4.10 -31.72 37.27
C ARG A 28 -3.37 -32.06 35.98
N ILE A 29 -4.09 -32.45 34.93
CA ILE A 29 -3.60 -32.39 33.56
C ILE A 29 -3.79 -30.91 33.13
N VAL A 30 -2.69 -30.16 33.18
CA VAL A 30 -2.65 -28.81 32.63
C VAL A 30 -2.50 -28.97 31.12
N ALA A 31 -3.63 -28.96 30.41
CA ALA A 31 -3.60 -28.80 28.96
C ALA A 31 -3.35 -27.32 28.67
N ALA A 32 -2.10 -26.96 28.40
CA ALA A 32 -1.75 -25.64 27.86
C ALA A 32 -2.23 -25.58 26.41
N ALA A 33 -3.41 -24.98 26.19
CA ALA A 33 -3.83 -24.61 24.85
C ALA A 33 -2.98 -23.44 24.39
N VAL A 34 -1.96 -23.71 23.59
CA VAL A 34 -1.20 -22.69 22.87
C VAL A 34 -2.08 -22.18 21.75
N LEU A 35 -2.75 -21.04 21.96
CA LEU A 35 -3.40 -20.28 20.92
C LEU A 35 -2.30 -19.63 20.06
N ILE A 36 -1.91 -20.33 18.97
CA ILE A 36 -1.11 -19.73 17.92
C ILE A 36 -2.05 -18.76 17.18
N VAL A 37 -2.03 -17.50 17.59
CA VAL A 37 -2.58 -16.42 16.77
C VAL A 37 -1.63 -16.30 15.59
N ALA A 38 -1.97 -16.95 14.48
CA ALA A 38 -1.33 -16.71 13.20
C ALA A 38 -1.71 -15.28 12.76
N SER A 39 -0.95 -14.30 13.26
CA SER A 39 -0.97 -12.95 12.71
C SER A 39 -0.49 -13.08 11.27
N GLY A 40 -1.44 -13.04 10.33
CA GLY A 40 -1.15 -13.02 8.90
C GLY A 40 -0.41 -11.73 8.54
N LEU A 41 0.88 -11.68 8.85
CA LEU A 41 1.82 -10.78 8.19
C LEU A 41 1.94 -11.29 6.75
N ALA A 42 1.03 -10.84 5.89
CA ALA A 42 1.29 -10.92 4.47
C ALA A 42 2.62 -10.19 4.22
N PRO A 43 3.64 -10.84 3.66
CA PRO A 43 4.84 -10.14 3.29
C PRO A 43 4.43 -9.11 2.25
N HIS A 44 4.40 -7.84 2.64
CA HIS A 44 4.50 -6.77 1.68
C HIS A 44 5.90 -6.93 1.07
N LEU A 45 5.96 -7.66 -0.05
CA LEU A 45 7.15 -7.67 -0.88
C LEU A 45 7.38 -6.23 -1.30
N ALA A 46 8.17 -5.51 -0.51
CA ALA A 46 8.73 -4.24 -0.92
C ALA A 46 9.46 -4.54 -2.23
N ARG A 47 8.84 -4.15 -3.35
CA ARG A 47 9.45 -4.32 -4.66
C ARG A 47 10.74 -3.52 -4.61
N ALA A 48 11.87 -4.21 -4.62
CA ALA A 48 13.18 -3.58 -4.58
C ALA A 48 13.23 -2.54 -5.72
N GLN A 49 13.51 -1.28 -5.37
CA GLN A 49 13.71 -0.25 -6.38
C GLN A 49 14.90 -0.67 -7.24
N GLN A 50 14.76 -0.53 -8.55
CA GLN A 50 15.85 -0.81 -9.46
C GLN A 50 17.02 0.16 -9.17
N PRO A 51 18.28 -0.32 -9.09
CA PRO A 51 19.42 0.58 -8.91
C PRO A 51 19.42 1.71 -9.94
N GLY A 52 19.55 2.95 -9.46
CA GLY A 52 19.54 4.15 -10.30
C GLY A 52 18.15 4.68 -10.68
N ILE A 53 17.07 4.03 -10.26
CA ILE A 53 15.71 4.58 -10.35
C ILE A 53 15.16 4.75 -8.93
N LYS A 54 14.64 5.96 -8.63
CA LYS A 54 13.97 6.26 -7.39
C LYS A 54 12.56 6.75 -7.69
N ARG A 55 11.56 6.02 -7.19
CA ARG A 55 10.17 6.44 -7.21
C ARG A 55 9.80 7.04 -5.86
N THR A 56 9.15 8.20 -5.87
CA THR A 56 8.59 8.87 -4.70
C THR A 56 7.10 9.09 -4.94
N ASP A 57 6.26 8.42 -4.18
CA ASP A 57 4.80 8.61 -4.27
C ASP A 57 4.44 9.97 -3.67
N LEU A 58 3.66 10.77 -4.41
CA LEU A 58 3.27 12.13 -4.05
C LEU A 58 1.84 12.19 -3.52
N GLN A 59 0.90 11.57 -4.24
CA GLN A 59 -0.50 11.53 -3.85
C GLN A 59 -1.24 10.35 -4.50
N ARG A 60 -2.36 9.96 -3.88
CA ARG A 60 -3.26 8.92 -4.37
C ARG A 60 -4.68 9.24 -3.93
N HIS A 61 -5.64 9.24 -4.86
CA HIS A 61 -7.03 9.53 -4.58
C HIS A 61 -7.95 8.64 -5.41
N ASP A 62 -9.07 8.27 -4.82
CA ASP A 62 -10.17 7.67 -5.57
C ASP A 62 -10.77 8.72 -6.51
N LEU A 63 -11.11 8.30 -7.72
CA LEU A 63 -11.82 9.15 -8.66
C LEU A 63 -13.35 9.05 -8.44
N SER A 64 -14.08 10.02 -8.98
CA SER A 64 -15.54 9.99 -9.01
C SER A 64 -16.11 8.85 -9.88
N ILE A 65 -15.28 8.25 -10.73
CA ILE A 65 -15.60 7.07 -11.52
C ILE A 65 -15.35 5.83 -10.64
N PRO A 66 -16.37 4.99 -10.37
CA PRO A 66 -16.21 3.80 -9.54
C PRO A 66 -15.11 2.86 -10.04
N GLY A 67 -14.29 2.34 -9.13
CA GLY A 67 -13.21 1.39 -9.44
C GLY A 67 -11.96 2.00 -10.08
N ARG A 68 -11.87 3.33 -10.17
CA ARG A 68 -10.70 4.05 -10.68
C ARG A 68 -10.07 4.92 -9.59
N GLU A 69 -8.76 5.06 -9.68
CA GLU A 69 -7.96 5.94 -8.83
C GLU A 69 -6.91 6.68 -9.64
N VAL A 70 -6.50 7.83 -9.13
CA VAL A 70 -5.33 8.55 -9.63
C VAL A 70 -4.17 8.36 -8.64
N ILE A 71 -3.00 8.06 -9.19
CA ILE A 71 -1.74 7.99 -8.44
C ILE A 71 -0.76 8.93 -9.12
N GLN A 72 -0.07 9.73 -8.33
CA GLN A 72 0.97 10.60 -8.85
C GLN A 72 2.29 10.33 -8.13
N ALA A 73 3.34 10.16 -8.91
CA ALA A 73 4.69 9.87 -8.42
C ALA A 73 5.74 10.69 -9.17
N ARG A 74 6.80 11.07 -8.47
CA ARG A 74 8.04 11.50 -9.09
C ARG A 74 8.93 10.28 -9.29
N VAL A 75 9.47 10.12 -10.48
CA VAL A 75 10.44 9.06 -10.81
C VAL A 75 11.75 9.73 -11.26
N ASP A 76 12.80 9.48 -10.49
CA ASP A 76 14.15 9.99 -10.76
C ASP A 76 15.00 8.90 -11.39
N PHE A 77 15.78 9.25 -12.41
CA PHE A 77 16.65 8.37 -13.18
C PHE A 77 18.11 8.86 -13.12
N ALA A 78 19.01 8.03 -12.66
CA ALA A 78 20.44 8.30 -12.83
C ALA A 78 20.84 8.30 -14.33
N PRO A 79 21.93 8.96 -14.72
CA PRO A 79 22.39 8.97 -16.10
C PRO A 79 22.57 7.57 -16.70
N GLY A 80 22.06 7.35 -17.90
CA GLY A 80 22.16 6.09 -18.64
C GLY A 80 21.26 4.95 -18.16
N VAL A 81 20.51 5.13 -17.05
CA VAL A 81 19.65 4.08 -16.49
C VAL A 81 18.41 3.90 -17.35
N VAL A 82 18.01 2.62 -17.52
CA VAL A 82 16.84 2.19 -18.29
C VAL A 82 15.85 1.53 -17.33
N ALA A 83 14.59 1.97 -17.33
CA ALA A 83 13.51 1.26 -16.64
C ALA A 83 13.23 -0.07 -17.36
N PRO A 84 12.92 -1.17 -16.64
CA PRO A 84 12.46 -2.41 -17.27
C PRO A 84 11.21 -2.17 -18.10
N LYS A 85 11.03 -2.98 -19.15
CA LYS A 85 9.76 -3.00 -19.89
C LYS A 85 8.61 -3.34 -18.96
N HIS A 86 7.54 -2.58 -19.00
CA HIS A 86 6.37 -2.76 -18.18
C HIS A 86 5.13 -2.09 -18.78
N SER A 87 3.99 -2.34 -18.17
CA SER A 87 2.73 -1.67 -18.49
C SER A 87 1.99 -1.30 -17.19
N HIS A 88 0.90 -0.53 -17.32
CA HIS A 88 0.03 -0.14 -16.22
C HIS A 88 -1.42 -0.57 -16.47
N PRO A 89 -2.23 -0.86 -15.41
CA PRO A 89 -3.65 -1.21 -15.53
C PRO A 89 -4.55 0.01 -15.77
N GLY A 90 -4.07 0.96 -16.56
CA GLY A 90 -4.70 2.22 -16.91
C GLY A 90 -3.73 3.12 -17.64
N GLU A 91 -4.14 4.34 -17.83
CA GLU A 91 -3.39 5.36 -18.57
C GLU A 91 -2.27 5.96 -17.70
N GLU A 92 -1.15 6.32 -18.34
CA GLU A 92 -0.09 7.11 -17.75
C GLU A 92 0.09 8.42 -18.50
N ILE A 93 0.17 9.51 -17.74
CA ILE A 93 0.47 10.85 -18.26
C ILE A 93 1.80 11.28 -17.64
N ILE A 94 2.79 11.49 -18.48
CA ILE A 94 4.15 11.87 -18.10
C ILE A 94 4.32 13.37 -18.35
N TYR A 95 4.96 14.05 -17.40
CA TYR A 95 5.52 15.38 -17.56
C TYR A 95 7.00 15.32 -17.17
N VAL A 96 7.91 15.57 -18.09
CA VAL A 96 9.36 15.57 -17.80
C VAL A 96 9.70 16.78 -16.95
N LEU A 97 10.22 16.54 -15.75
CA LEU A 97 10.62 17.59 -14.81
C LEU A 97 12.05 18.07 -15.03
N GLU A 98 12.95 17.14 -15.40
CA GLU A 98 14.37 17.40 -15.47
C GLU A 98 15.06 16.45 -16.46
N GLY A 99 16.11 16.91 -17.11
CA GLY A 99 16.97 16.10 -17.96
C GLY A 99 16.39 15.78 -19.32
N SER A 100 16.79 14.62 -19.86
CA SER A 100 16.37 14.13 -21.17
C SER A 100 16.09 12.63 -21.09
N LEU A 101 14.83 12.26 -21.30
CA LEU A 101 14.34 10.89 -21.18
C LEU A 101 13.89 10.39 -22.56
N GLU A 102 14.39 9.23 -22.98
CA GLU A 102 13.92 8.51 -24.17
C GLU A 102 12.88 7.48 -23.77
N TYR A 103 11.71 7.52 -24.41
CA TYR A 103 10.66 6.55 -24.24
C TYR A 103 10.54 5.66 -25.46
N GLN A 104 10.41 4.35 -25.23
CA GLN A 104 10.04 3.37 -26.23
C GLN A 104 8.68 2.81 -25.85
N VAL A 105 7.67 3.19 -26.61
CA VAL A 105 6.28 2.75 -26.44
C VAL A 105 5.96 1.75 -27.55
N GLU A 106 5.39 0.62 -27.20
CA GLU A 106 5.04 -0.43 -28.15
C GLU A 106 4.18 0.12 -29.30
N GLY A 107 4.54 -0.24 -30.52
CA GLY A 107 3.86 0.23 -31.74
C GLY A 107 4.20 1.66 -32.17
N GLN A 108 5.10 2.36 -31.46
CA GLN A 108 5.51 3.72 -31.81
C GLN A 108 7.03 3.82 -31.97
N PRO A 109 7.55 4.76 -32.79
CA PRO A 109 8.97 5.06 -32.82
C PRO A 109 9.44 5.64 -31.47
N PRO A 110 10.69 5.40 -31.05
CA PRO A 110 11.25 6.02 -29.86
C PRO A 110 11.17 7.55 -29.91
N VAL A 111 10.86 8.17 -28.78
CA VAL A 111 10.80 9.63 -28.63
C VAL A 111 11.68 10.08 -27.48
N THR A 112 12.48 11.12 -27.68
CA THR A 112 13.26 11.76 -26.63
C THR A 112 12.57 13.04 -26.18
N LEU A 113 12.26 13.12 -24.90
CA LEU A 113 11.59 14.24 -24.25
C LEU A 113 12.54 14.96 -23.31
N LYS A 114 12.35 16.26 -23.17
CA LYS A 114 13.10 17.16 -22.28
C LYS A 114 12.19 17.77 -21.23
N ALA A 115 12.78 18.42 -20.24
CA ALA A 115 12.03 19.15 -19.23
C ALA A 115 10.96 20.07 -19.87
N GLY A 116 9.71 19.92 -19.44
CA GLY A 116 8.53 20.60 -19.97
C GLY A 116 7.72 19.81 -21.01
N ASP A 117 8.29 18.74 -21.59
CA ASP A 117 7.57 17.91 -22.54
C ASP A 117 6.64 16.93 -21.84
N VAL A 118 5.63 16.46 -22.59
CA VAL A 118 4.59 15.53 -22.09
C VAL A 118 4.49 14.29 -22.98
N LEU A 119 4.04 13.18 -22.40
CA LEU A 119 3.72 11.95 -23.12
C LEU A 119 2.47 11.31 -22.52
N PHE A 120 1.62 10.76 -23.38
CA PHE A 120 0.48 9.94 -22.98
C PHE A 120 0.75 8.48 -23.39
N ILE A 121 0.62 7.57 -22.42
CA ILE A 121 0.74 6.12 -22.64
C ILE A 121 -0.61 5.49 -22.37
N PRO A 122 -1.23 4.82 -23.37
CA PRO A 122 -2.51 4.15 -23.19
C PRO A 122 -2.44 2.99 -22.21
N ALA A 123 -3.59 2.65 -21.61
CA ALA A 123 -3.72 1.51 -20.71
C ALA A 123 -3.17 0.21 -21.32
N GLY A 124 -2.40 -0.54 -20.52
CA GLY A 124 -1.83 -1.84 -20.91
C GLY A 124 -0.69 -1.79 -21.93
N THR A 125 -0.32 -0.61 -22.44
CA THR A 125 0.73 -0.49 -23.44
C THR A 125 2.11 -0.72 -22.82
N ILE A 126 2.88 -1.65 -23.40
CA ILE A 126 4.25 -1.94 -22.95
C ILE A 126 5.17 -0.78 -23.34
N HIS A 127 5.94 -0.33 -22.36
CA HIS A 127 6.89 0.77 -22.58
C HIS A 127 8.10 0.67 -21.65
N THR A 128 9.11 1.50 -21.93
CA THR A 128 10.30 1.71 -21.11
C THR A 128 10.76 3.17 -21.25
N ALA A 129 11.46 3.66 -20.23
CA ALA A 129 12.10 4.98 -20.22
C ALA A 129 13.59 4.83 -19.96
N LYS A 130 14.42 5.67 -20.60
CA LYS A 130 15.86 5.72 -20.44
C LYS A 130 16.31 7.16 -20.23
N ASN A 131 17.13 7.42 -19.24
CA ASN A 131 17.82 8.70 -19.15
C ASN A 131 18.98 8.73 -20.17
N VAL A 132 18.81 9.52 -21.22
CA VAL A 132 19.81 9.71 -22.29
C VAL A 132 20.64 10.99 -22.10
N GLY A 133 20.36 11.76 -21.03
CA GLY A 133 21.15 12.92 -20.64
C GLY A 133 22.42 12.54 -19.88
N SER A 134 23.33 13.50 -19.75
CA SER A 134 24.58 13.37 -18.98
C SER A 134 24.42 13.64 -17.48
N GLY A 135 23.29 14.23 -17.07
CA GLY A 135 22.89 14.51 -15.68
C GLY A 135 21.70 13.68 -15.24
N PRO A 136 21.15 13.96 -14.04
CA PRO A 136 19.92 13.32 -13.58
C PRO A 136 18.75 13.63 -14.52
N GLY A 137 17.80 12.71 -14.60
CA GLY A 137 16.53 12.90 -15.27
C GLY A 137 15.40 12.65 -14.29
N ALA A 138 14.27 13.32 -14.47
CA ALA A 138 13.11 13.10 -13.65
C ALA A 138 11.81 13.36 -14.40
N GLU A 139 10.79 12.60 -14.06
CA GLU A 139 9.41 12.77 -14.55
C GLU A 139 8.41 12.87 -13.42
N LEU A 140 7.32 13.55 -13.67
CA LEU A 140 6.07 13.44 -12.92
C LEU A 140 5.18 12.48 -13.69
N ALA A 141 4.98 11.29 -13.13
CA ALA A 141 4.11 10.28 -13.69
C ALA A 141 2.74 10.38 -12.99
N THR A 142 1.67 10.54 -13.77
CA THR A 142 0.29 10.55 -13.30
C THR A 142 -0.44 9.36 -13.91
N TYR A 143 -0.87 8.44 -13.05
CA TYR A 143 -1.57 7.22 -13.45
C TYR A 143 -3.05 7.34 -13.16
N VAL A 144 -3.90 7.01 -14.14
CA VAL A 144 -5.35 6.86 -13.98
C VAL A 144 -5.68 5.40 -14.17
N VAL A 145 -5.76 4.63 -13.07
CA VAL A 145 -5.69 3.17 -13.11
C VAL A 145 -6.86 2.49 -12.42
N GLU A 146 -7.01 1.18 -12.65
CA GLU A 146 -7.94 0.34 -11.91
C GLU A 146 -7.49 0.22 -10.45
N LYS A 147 -8.40 0.53 -9.54
CA LYS A 147 -8.15 0.43 -8.10
C LYS A 147 -7.89 -1.01 -7.67
N GLY A 148 -6.84 -1.20 -6.86
CA GLY A 148 -6.49 -2.51 -6.30
C GLY A 148 -5.70 -3.42 -7.25
N LYS A 149 -5.41 -2.99 -8.48
CA LYS A 149 -4.49 -3.71 -9.36
C LYS A 149 -3.04 -3.32 -9.07
N PRO A 150 -2.06 -4.22 -9.31
CA PRO A 150 -0.65 -3.86 -9.28
C PRO A 150 -0.37 -2.73 -10.27
N LEU A 151 0.19 -1.61 -9.79
CA LEU A 151 0.43 -0.45 -10.65
C LEU A 151 1.40 -0.76 -11.81
N VAL A 152 2.41 -1.58 -11.56
CA VAL A 152 3.41 -1.96 -12.57
C VAL A 152 3.30 -3.44 -12.86
N VAL A 153 3.04 -3.77 -14.11
CA VAL A 153 3.02 -5.14 -14.63
C VAL A 153 4.28 -5.34 -15.49
N ALA A 154 5.18 -6.21 -15.04
CA ALA A 154 6.41 -6.49 -15.80
C ALA A 154 6.05 -7.14 -17.15
N ALA A 155 6.75 -6.71 -18.21
CA ALA A 155 6.70 -7.34 -19.53
C ALA A 155 8.00 -8.13 -19.77
N GLU A 156 7.87 -9.25 -20.48
CA GLU A 156 9.00 -10.09 -20.89
C GLU A 156 9.72 -9.53 -22.14
#